data_de62e439ea964539d3df507dfb642c74
#
_entry.id   de62e439ea964539d3df507dfb642c74
#
_cell.length_a   1.000
_cell.length_b   1.000
_cell.length_c   1.000
_cell.angle_alpha   90.00
_cell.angle_beta   90.00
_cell.angle_gamma   90.00
#
_symmetry.space_group_name_H-M   'P 1'
#
loop_
_entity.id
_entity.type
_entity.pdbx_description
1 polymer ?
#
loop_
_entity_poly.entity_id
_entity_poly.type
_entity_poly.pdbx_seq_one_letter_code
_entity_poly.pdbx_strand_id
1 'polypeptide(L)'
;IAKRHGLFASFMPKPKYGINGSGMHINMSLEKDGKNIFFDENDQMQLSKEAYYFIGGIMEHVKGMTAITNPLVNSYKRLVPGYEAPIYIAWSATNRSPLIRIPAARGEGTRVELRCPDPSANPYLALAVCLAAGLDGIRKQIMPPAAVVKNVYEMRLDEKKAEGIEALPATLSEAVDELEKDEYILEVLGEHISRNYIAAKRTEWAEYTSQVTDWEIEQYLYKI
;
A
#
# COMPACT_ATOMS: atom_id res chain seq x y z
N ILE A 1 19.46 -12.59 15.19
CA ILE A 1 20.80 -12.35 14.59
C ILE A 1 21.36 -11.05 15.15
N ALA A 2 20.72 -9.88 14.99
CA ALA A 2 21.23 -8.57 15.37
C ALA A 2 21.75 -8.53 16.83
N LYS A 3 20.97 -9.03 17.79
CA LYS A 3 21.36 -9.08 19.22
C LYS A 3 22.68 -9.81 19.47
N ARG A 4 23.01 -10.85 18.65
CA ARG A 4 24.28 -11.60 18.77
C ARG A 4 25.49 -10.76 18.35
N HIS A 5 25.27 -9.66 17.63
CA HIS A 5 26.30 -8.73 17.15
C HIS A 5 26.23 -7.38 17.88
N GLY A 6 25.57 -7.29 19.02
CA GLY A 6 25.43 -6.05 19.78
C GLY A 6 24.56 -4.98 19.10
N LEU A 7 23.72 -5.38 18.13
CA LEU A 7 22.86 -4.50 17.36
C LEU A 7 21.39 -4.70 17.75
N PHE A 8 20.59 -3.65 17.58
CA PHE A 8 19.14 -3.69 17.69
C PHE A 8 18.52 -3.59 16.29
N ALA A 9 17.63 -4.53 15.94
CA ALA A 9 16.88 -4.49 14.70
C ALA A 9 15.49 -3.88 14.95
N SER A 10 15.14 -2.85 14.20
CA SER A 10 13.83 -2.23 14.24
C SER A 10 13.10 -2.40 12.90
N PHE A 11 11.82 -2.74 12.96
CA PHE A 11 10.90 -2.80 11.82
C PHE A 11 9.95 -1.60 11.80
N MET A 12 10.25 -0.55 12.53
CA MET A 12 9.48 0.69 12.57
C MET A 12 9.46 1.37 11.18
N PRO A 13 8.29 1.71 10.64
CA PRO A 13 8.17 2.29 9.29
C PRO A 13 8.88 3.63 9.12
N LYS A 14 8.81 4.50 10.13
CA LYS A 14 9.43 5.84 10.12
C LYS A 14 10.09 6.14 11.47
N PRO A 15 11.33 5.65 11.71
CA PRO A 15 11.99 5.83 13.00
C PRO A 15 12.54 7.25 13.22
N LYS A 16 12.80 8.01 12.16
CA LYS A 16 13.36 9.37 12.25
C LYS A 16 12.65 10.34 11.30
N TYR A 17 12.43 11.55 11.79
CA TYR A 17 11.97 12.66 10.96
C TYR A 17 13.05 13.10 9.96
N GLY A 18 12.65 13.60 8.80
CA GLY A 18 13.55 14.18 7.80
C GLY A 18 14.34 13.20 6.92
N ILE A 19 14.26 11.89 7.17
CA ILE A 19 14.92 10.86 6.34
C ILE A 19 13.92 9.83 5.83
N ASN A 20 14.31 9.01 4.84
CA ASN A 20 13.46 7.93 4.32
C ASN A 20 13.12 6.90 5.41
N GLY A 21 11.93 6.33 5.32
CA GLY A 21 11.48 5.22 6.15
C GLY A 21 11.80 3.85 5.56
N SER A 22 11.29 2.79 6.21
CA SER A 22 11.41 1.41 5.77
C SER A 22 10.13 0.95 5.06
N GLY A 23 10.26 0.35 3.88
CA GLY A 23 9.17 -0.28 3.12
C GLY A 23 9.33 -1.80 3.06
N MET A 24 8.22 -2.51 2.88
CA MET A 24 8.16 -3.94 2.60
C MET A 24 7.42 -4.12 1.26
N HIS A 25 8.12 -3.91 0.15
CA HIS A 25 7.50 -4.07 -1.16
C HIS A 25 7.12 -5.53 -1.42
N ILE A 26 5.87 -5.77 -1.83
CA ILE A 26 5.36 -7.11 -2.12
C ILE A 26 5.37 -7.32 -3.62
N ASN A 27 6.19 -8.27 -4.08
CA ASN A 27 6.23 -8.69 -5.47
C ASN A 27 5.34 -9.92 -5.67
N MET A 28 4.47 -9.88 -6.67
CA MET A 28 3.44 -10.90 -6.91
C MET A 28 3.42 -11.28 -8.38
N SER A 29 3.30 -12.57 -8.64
CA SER A 29 2.97 -13.16 -9.94
C SER A 29 2.07 -14.37 -9.72
N LEU A 30 1.33 -14.77 -10.74
CA LEU A 30 0.53 -15.99 -10.72
C LEU A 30 1.05 -16.95 -11.77
N GLU A 31 1.01 -18.24 -11.43
CA GLU A 31 1.41 -19.32 -12.32
C GLU A 31 0.24 -20.28 -12.56
N LYS A 32 0.12 -20.76 -13.78
CA LYS A 32 -0.81 -21.82 -14.16
C LYS A 32 -0.09 -22.79 -15.11
N ASP A 33 -0.15 -24.06 -14.79
CA ASP A 33 0.47 -25.15 -15.58
C ASP A 33 1.97 -24.90 -15.86
N GLY A 34 2.71 -24.38 -14.86
CA GLY A 34 4.15 -24.11 -14.95
C GLY A 34 4.52 -22.88 -15.77
N LYS A 35 3.56 -21.99 -16.07
CA LYS A 35 3.78 -20.76 -16.84
C LYS A 35 3.28 -19.53 -16.08
N ASN A 36 4.06 -18.47 -16.11
CA ASN A 36 3.65 -17.19 -15.58
C ASN A 36 2.50 -16.60 -16.40
N ILE A 37 1.31 -16.48 -15.81
CA ILE A 37 0.11 -16.02 -16.51
C ILE A 37 0.00 -14.49 -16.60
N PHE A 38 0.97 -13.74 -16.03
CA PHE A 38 1.00 -12.27 -16.14
C PHE A 38 1.68 -11.79 -17.44
N PHE A 39 2.34 -12.68 -18.17
CA PHE A 39 3.06 -12.35 -19.38
C PHE A 39 2.20 -12.60 -20.63
N ASP A 40 2.20 -11.62 -21.56
CA ASP A 40 1.69 -11.75 -22.93
C ASP A 40 2.67 -11.01 -23.86
N GLU A 41 3.34 -11.73 -24.75
CA GLU A 41 4.32 -11.18 -25.69
C GLU A 41 3.71 -10.21 -26.72
N ASN A 42 2.41 -10.31 -26.97
CA ASN A 42 1.71 -9.51 -27.98
C ASN A 42 1.16 -8.19 -27.42
N ASP A 43 1.14 -8.01 -26.09
CA ASP A 43 0.73 -6.76 -25.47
C ASP A 43 1.86 -5.71 -25.52
N GLN A 44 1.52 -4.43 -25.65
CA GLN A 44 2.49 -3.34 -25.73
C GLN A 44 3.40 -3.25 -24.51
N MET A 45 2.92 -3.55 -23.32
CA MET A 45 3.69 -3.60 -22.07
C MET A 45 4.14 -5.02 -21.73
N GLN A 46 3.79 -5.99 -22.58
CA GLN A 46 4.00 -7.43 -22.37
C GLN A 46 3.34 -7.94 -21.10
N LEU A 47 2.11 -7.46 -20.84
CA LEU A 47 1.26 -7.86 -19.72
C LEU A 47 0.00 -8.56 -20.26
N SER A 48 -0.39 -9.64 -19.64
CA SER A 48 -1.66 -10.32 -19.93
C SER A 48 -2.86 -9.55 -19.38
N LYS A 49 -4.06 -9.92 -19.84
CA LYS A 49 -5.31 -9.40 -19.25
C LYS A 49 -5.41 -9.73 -17.76
N GLU A 50 -4.95 -10.91 -17.36
CA GLU A 50 -4.90 -11.34 -15.95
C GLU A 50 -4.02 -10.42 -15.11
N ALA A 51 -2.88 -9.96 -15.64
CA ALA A 51 -2.03 -8.97 -14.97
C ALA A 51 -2.75 -7.63 -14.79
N TYR A 52 -3.39 -7.12 -15.85
CA TYR A 52 -4.18 -5.89 -15.76
C TYR A 52 -5.33 -6.02 -14.76
N TYR A 53 -6.10 -7.10 -14.81
CA TYR A 53 -7.19 -7.34 -13.86
C TYR A 53 -6.70 -7.46 -12.41
N PHE A 54 -5.55 -8.11 -12.21
CA PHE A 54 -4.93 -8.21 -10.89
C PHE A 54 -4.53 -6.83 -10.34
N ILE A 55 -3.95 -5.96 -11.19
CA ILE A 55 -3.66 -4.56 -10.83
C ILE A 55 -4.95 -3.82 -10.49
N GLY A 56 -5.99 -3.96 -11.32
CA GLY A 56 -7.29 -3.33 -11.11
C GLY A 56 -7.91 -3.71 -9.78
N GLY A 57 -7.88 -5.00 -9.42
CA GLY A 57 -8.38 -5.49 -8.14
C GLY A 57 -7.61 -4.93 -6.93
N ILE A 58 -6.27 -4.87 -7.01
CA ILE A 58 -5.48 -4.23 -5.95
C ILE A 58 -5.86 -2.75 -5.82
N MET A 59 -5.98 -2.02 -6.93
CA MET A 59 -6.33 -0.59 -6.89
C MET A 59 -7.71 -0.34 -6.31
N GLU A 60 -8.68 -1.21 -6.57
CA GLU A 60 -10.04 -1.14 -6.02
C GLU A 60 -10.05 -1.25 -4.49
N HIS A 61 -9.31 -2.22 -3.94
CA HIS A 61 -9.33 -2.55 -2.52
C HIS A 61 -8.23 -1.87 -1.69
N VAL A 62 -7.26 -1.18 -2.32
CA VAL A 62 -6.05 -0.74 -1.63
C VAL A 62 -6.29 0.20 -0.47
N LYS A 63 -7.33 1.03 -0.49
CA LYS A 63 -7.65 1.92 0.64
C LYS A 63 -7.96 1.13 1.90
N GLY A 64 -8.83 0.12 1.82
CA GLY A 64 -9.15 -0.80 2.92
C GLY A 64 -7.94 -1.67 3.31
N MET A 65 -7.21 -2.18 2.31
CA MET A 65 -5.99 -2.96 2.55
C MET A 65 -4.92 -2.17 3.31
N THR A 66 -4.89 -0.83 3.18
CA THR A 66 -3.87 0.02 3.82
C THR A 66 -3.87 -0.16 5.34
N ALA A 67 -5.01 -0.36 5.99
CA ALA A 67 -5.07 -0.66 7.42
C ALA A 67 -4.28 -1.93 7.79
N ILE A 68 -4.20 -2.91 6.89
CA ILE A 68 -3.51 -4.20 7.10
C ILE A 68 -2.03 -4.12 6.68
N THR A 69 -1.75 -3.46 5.56
CA THR A 69 -0.39 -3.35 4.99
C THR A 69 0.46 -2.26 5.64
N ASN A 70 -0.19 -1.32 6.33
CA ASN A 70 0.39 -0.16 7.02
C ASN A 70 -0.28 0.00 8.41
N PRO A 71 -0.04 -0.94 9.35
CA PRO A 71 -0.92 -1.17 10.49
C PRO A 71 -0.70 -0.26 11.71
N LEU A 72 0.26 0.64 11.67
CA LEU A 72 0.62 1.47 12.82
C LEU A 72 0.33 2.95 12.55
N VAL A 73 0.10 3.74 13.60
CA VAL A 73 0.12 5.20 13.50
C VAL A 73 1.40 5.69 12.82
N ASN A 74 2.53 5.05 13.13
CA ASN A 74 3.83 5.38 12.54
C ASN A 74 3.93 5.06 11.04
N SER A 75 3.12 4.13 10.51
CA SER A 75 3.04 3.84 9.07
C SER A 75 2.69 5.08 8.27
N TYR A 76 1.79 5.92 8.76
CA TYR A 76 1.33 7.15 8.11
C TYR A 76 2.31 8.33 8.25
N LYS A 77 3.31 8.20 9.14
CA LYS A 77 4.48 9.11 9.15
C LYS A 77 5.45 8.80 7.99
N ARG A 78 5.39 7.57 7.44
CA ARG A 78 6.12 7.17 6.22
C ARG A 78 5.34 7.54 4.96
N LEU A 79 4.02 7.36 4.94
CA LEU A 79 3.14 7.65 3.81
C LEU A 79 2.83 9.15 3.70
N VAL A 80 3.86 9.94 3.48
CA VAL A 80 3.78 11.40 3.35
C VAL A 80 4.46 11.88 2.08
N PRO A 81 4.01 13.01 1.47
CA PRO A 81 4.67 13.59 0.30
C PRO A 81 6.13 13.96 0.55
N GLY A 82 6.95 13.93 -0.50
CA GLY A 82 8.36 14.35 -0.44
C GLY A 82 9.36 13.25 -0.08
N TYR A 83 8.90 12.03 0.09
CA TYR A 83 9.72 10.83 0.31
C TYR A 83 9.39 9.75 -0.72
N GLU A 84 10.11 8.61 -0.70
CA GLU A 84 9.97 7.56 -1.70
C GLU A 84 8.72 6.66 -1.54
N ALA A 85 8.04 6.73 -0.40
CA ALA A 85 6.83 5.94 -0.17
C ALA A 85 5.68 6.46 -1.02
N PRO A 86 4.98 5.59 -1.80
CA PRO A 86 3.87 6.02 -2.64
C PRO A 86 2.65 6.35 -1.79
N ILE A 87 2.00 7.47 -2.11
CA ILE A 87 0.76 7.91 -1.46
C ILE A 87 -0.41 8.06 -2.44
N TYR A 88 -0.16 7.96 -3.74
CA TYR A 88 -1.17 8.09 -4.77
C TYR A 88 -1.48 6.74 -5.39
N ILE A 89 -2.77 6.45 -5.57
CA ILE A 89 -3.28 5.21 -6.16
C ILE A 89 -3.12 5.31 -7.68
N ALA A 90 -1.99 4.84 -8.16
CA ALA A 90 -1.63 4.80 -9.57
C ALA A 90 -0.69 3.63 -9.84
N TRP A 91 -0.54 3.24 -11.09
CA TRP A 91 0.39 2.20 -11.50
C TRP A 91 1.25 2.64 -12.70
N SER A 92 2.43 2.04 -12.86
CA SER A 92 3.34 2.33 -13.98
C SER A 92 4.34 1.20 -14.23
N ALA A 93 4.74 1.06 -15.49
CA ALA A 93 5.86 0.21 -15.91
C ALA A 93 7.19 0.98 -16.02
N THR A 94 7.17 2.31 -16.06
CA THR A 94 8.35 3.16 -16.34
C THR A 94 8.78 4.03 -15.18
N ASN A 95 7.87 4.28 -14.22
CA ASN A 95 8.04 5.24 -13.13
C ASN A 95 8.18 4.52 -11.78
N ARG A 96 8.90 5.11 -10.82
CA ARG A 96 9.08 4.61 -9.45
C ARG A 96 8.18 5.29 -8.42
N SER A 97 7.45 6.35 -8.82
CA SER A 97 6.59 7.10 -7.91
C SER A 97 5.23 6.45 -7.59
N PRO A 98 4.61 5.63 -8.47
CA PRO A 98 3.28 5.09 -8.21
C PRO A 98 3.26 3.97 -7.17
N LEU A 99 2.05 3.71 -6.68
CA LEU A 99 1.72 2.66 -5.73
C LEU A 99 2.07 1.27 -6.24
N ILE A 100 1.73 1.00 -7.50
CA ILE A 100 2.00 -0.28 -8.16
C ILE A 100 3.01 -0.05 -9.26
N ARG A 101 4.11 -0.79 -9.21
CA ARG A 101 5.15 -0.79 -10.24
C ARG A 101 5.19 -2.13 -10.96
N ILE A 102 5.41 -2.09 -12.27
CA ILE A 102 5.73 -3.27 -13.06
C ILE A 102 7.25 -3.28 -13.27
N PRO A 103 8.01 -4.17 -12.62
CA PRO A 103 9.45 -4.31 -12.84
C PRO A 103 9.78 -4.63 -14.29
N ALA A 104 11.01 -4.34 -14.73
CA ALA A 104 11.41 -4.47 -16.14
C ALA A 104 11.47 -5.93 -16.65
N ALA A 105 11.61 -6.92 -15.75
CA ALA A 105 11.65 -8.33 -16.15
C ALA A 105 10.33 -8.75 -16.81
N ARG A 106 10.43 -9.56 -17.86
CA ARG A 106 9.30 -10.13 -18.61
C ARG A 106 9.45 -11.65 -18.74
N GLY A 107 8.52 -12.31 -19.40
CA GLY A 107 8.44 -13.77 -19.45
C GLY A 107 8.14 -14.32 -18.06
N GLU A 108 8.88 -15.33 -17.63
CA GLU A 108 8.77 -15.92 -16.30
C GLU A 108 9.02 -14.93 -15.15
N GLY A 109 9.71 -13.84 -15.41
CA GLY A 109 10.00 -12.78 -14.44
C GLY A 109 8.92 -11.69 -14.33
N THR A 110 7.84 -11.75 -15.12
CA THR A 110 6.77 -10.76 -15.12
C THR A 110 6.04 -10.75 -13.78
N ARG A 111 5.94 -9.59 -13.15
CA ARG A 111 5.35 -9.44 -11.82
C ARG A 111 4.83 -8.05 -11.56
N VAL A 112 3.97 -7.94 -10.57
CA VAL A 112 3.42 -6.71 -10.01
C VAL A 112 4.06 -6.45 -8.66
N GLU A 113 4.53 -5.22 -8.41
CA GLU A 113 5.12 -4.80 -7.14
C GLU A 113 4.21 -3.79 -6.45
N LEU A 114 3.61 -4.15 -5.32
CA LEU A 114 2.90 -3.22 -4.44
C LEU A 114 3.91 -2.57 -3.48
N ARG A 115 3.96 -1.23 -3.45
CA ARG A 115 5.05 -0.47 -2.82
C ARG A 115 4.69 0.28 -1.54
N CYS A 116 3.39 0.39 -1.21
CA CYS A 116 2.96 1.03 0.04
C CYS A 116 3.25 0.21 1.30
N PRO A 117 3.19 -1.14 1.32
CA PRO A 117 3.34 -1.89 2.55
C PRO A 117 4.64 -1.56 3.30
N ASP A 118 4.61 -1.66 4.61
CA ASP A 118 5.77 -1.47 5.46
C ASP A 118 6.07 -2.70 6.33
N PRO A 119 7.29 -2.80 6.90
CA PRO A 119 7.74 -4.01 7.57
C PRO A 119 7.10 -4.27 8.95
N SER A 120 6.22 -3.38 9.44
CA SER A 120 5.43 -3.62 10.64
C SER A 120 4.17 -4.46 10.38
N ALA A 121 3.80 -4.61 9.10
CA ALA A 121 2.66 -5.43 8.72
C ALA A 121 2.86 -6.90 9.08
N ASN A 122 1.78 -7.55 9.51
CA ASN A 122 1.77 -9.01 9.60
C ASN A 122 1.84 -9.59 8.18
N PRO A 123 2.92 -10.32 7.80
CA PRO A 123 3.11 -10.77 6.43
C PRO A 123 2.02 -11.74 5.96
N TYR A 124 1.46 -12.55 6.84
CA TYR A 124 0.38 -13.48 6.49
C TYR A 124 -0.89 -12.72 6.11
N LEU A 125 -1.30 -11.73 6.90
CA LEU A 125 -2.47 -10.91 6.60
C LEU A 125 -2.23 -10.05 5.35
N ALA A 126 -1.07 -9.41 5.24
CA ALA A 126 -0.72 -8.58 4.09
C ALA A 126 -0.74 -9.38 2.78
N LEU A 127 -0.15 -10.59 2.76
CA LEU A 127 -0.18 -11.45 1.58
C LEU A 127 -1.58 -11.96 1.27
N ALA A 128 -2.37 -12.32 2.28
CA ALA A 128 -3.75 -12.79 2.10
C ALA A 128 -4.63 -11.72 1.42
N VAL A 129 -4.62 -10.48 1.94
CA VAL A 129 -5.44 -9.40 1.36
C VAL A 129 -4.94 -8.97 -0.03
N CYS A 130 -3.62 -8.97 -0.27
CA CYS A 130 -3.06 -8.67 -1.60
C CYS A 130 -3.47 -9.71 -2.64
N LEU A 131 -3.35 -11.00 -2.30
CA LEU A 131 -3.75 -12.08 -3.21
C LEU A 131 -5.26 -12.05 -3.47
N ALA A 132 -6.06 -11.90 -2.43
CA ALA A 132 -7.51 -11.84 -2.54
C ALA A 132 -7.97 -10.68 -3.41
N ALA A 133 -7.46 -9.47 -3.18
CA ALA A 133 -7.77 -8.29 -3.99
C ALA A 133 -7.41 -8.49 -5.48
N GLY A 134 -6.22 -9.01 -5.76
CA GLY A 134 -5.81 -9.30 -7.14
C GLY A 134 -6.68 -10.36 -7.81
N LEU A 135 -7.06 -11.42 -7.09
CA LEU A 135 -7.95 -12.48 -7.60
C LEU A 135 -9.39 -11.97 -7.79
N ASP A 136 -9.86 -11.06 -6.95
CA ASP A 136 -11.17 -10.40 -7.15
C ASP A 136 -11.18 -9.59 -8.44
N GLY A 137 -10.09 -8.85 -8.69
CA GLY A 137 -9.90 -8.13 -9.95
C GLY A 137 -9.95 -9.05 -11.17
N ILE A 138 -9.29 -10.20 -11.12
CA ILE A 138 -9.35 -11.21 -12.21
C ILE A 138 -10.77 -11.75 -12.36
N ARG A 139 -11.44 -12.10 -11.27
CA ARG A 139 -12.80 -12.66 -11.27
C ARG A 139 -13.82 -11.69 -11.84
N LYS A 140 -13.73 -10.43 -11.45
CA LYS A 140 -14.62 -9.35 -11.87
C LYS A 140 -14.17 -8.67 -13.17
N GLN A 141 -13.00 -9.03 -13.71
CA GLN A 141 -12.38 -8.40 -14.89
C GLN A 141 -12.21 -6.89 -14.72
N ILE A 142 -11.74 -6.43 -13.57
CA ILE A 142 -11.55 -5.01 -13.26
C ILE A 142 -10.33 -4.49 -14.01
N MET A 143 -10.56 -3.67 -15.04
CA MET A 143 -9.46 -3.00 -15.74
C MET A 143 -8.95 -1.82 -14.91
N PRO A 144 -7.63 -1.70 -14.70
CA PRO A 144 -7.09 -0.51 -14.06
C PRO A 144 -7.20 0.70 -14.99
N PRO A 145 -7.17 1.94 -14.48
CA PRO A 145 -7.00 3.13 -15.30
C PRO A 145 -5.68 3.08 -16.09
N ALA A 146 -5.48 4.03 -17.01
CA ALA A 146 -4.26 4.10 -17.79
C ALA A 146 -3.01 4.20 -16.89
N ALA A 147 -1.91 3.55 -17.31
CA ALA A 147 -0.64 3.65 -16.61
C ALA A 147 -0.11 5.10 -16.59
N VAL A 148 0.35 5.57 -15.45
CA VAL A 148 0.88 6.92 -15.33
C VAL A 148 2.35 6.96 -15.80
N VAL A 149 2.64 7.81 -16.77
CA VAL A 149 3.99 8.00 -17.32
C VAL A 149 4.74 9.11 -16.60
N LYS A 150 4.03 10.17 -16.19
CA LYS A 150 4.59 11.31 -15.46
C LYS A 150 4.88 10.97 -14.01
N ASN A 151 5.79 11.74 -13.39
CA ASN A 151 5.97 11.67 -11.94
C ASN A 151 4.72 12.21 -11.23
N VAL A 152 3.99 11.34 -10.52
CA VAL A 152 2.73 11.70 -9.85
C VAL A 152 2.92 12.83 -8.83
N TYR A 153 4.10 12.96 -8.23
CA TYR A 153 4.38 14.04 -7.25
C TYR A 153 4.52 15.42 -7.90
N GLU A 154 4.90 15.48 -9.17
CA GLU A 154 5.03 16.72 -9.93
C GLU A 154 3.72 17.17 -10.59
N MET A 155 2.72 16.29 -10.62
CA MET A 155 1.39 16.61 -11.16
C MET A 155 0.66 17.58 -10.22
N ARG A 156 -0.05 18.53 -10.80
CA ARG A 156 -0.94 19.45 -10.07
C ARG A 156 -2.18 18.71 -9.56
N LEU A 157 -2.85 19.26 -8.55
CA LEU A 157 -4.05 18.66 -7.97
C LEU A 157 -5.20 18.53 -8.97
N ASP A 158 -5.36 19.52 -9.86
CA ASP A 158 -6.35 19.51 -10.94
C ASP A 158 -6.06 18.40 -11.99
N GLU A 159 -4.79 18.20 -12.33
CA GLU A 159 -4.36 17.10 -13.22
C GLU A 159 -4.64 15.73 -12.60
N LYS A 160 -4.28 15.55 -11.31
CA LYS A 160 -4.57 14.29 -10.59
C LYS A 160 -6.06 13.98 -10.56
N LYS A 161 -6.89 14.98 -10.28
CA LYS A 161 -8.36 14.83 -10.30
C LYS A 161 -8.89 14.48 -11.69
N ALA A 162 -8.37 15.10 -12.73
CA ALA A 162 -8.77 14.83 -14.12
C ALA A 162 -8.41 13.40 -14.56
N GLU A 163 -7.29 12.85 -14.06
CA GLU A 163 -6.85 11.47 -14.30
C GLU A 163 -7.44 10.45 -13.30
N GLY A 164 -8.30 10.88 -12.37
CA GLY A 164 -8.91 10.01 -11.36
C GLY A 164 -7.91 9.44 -10.34
N ILE A 165 -6.76 10.11 -10.16
CA ILE A 165 -5.73 9.65 -9.23
C ILE A 165 -6.10 10.08 -7.81
N GLU A 166 -6.47 9.12 -7.00
CA GLU A 166 -6.79 9.31 -5.58
C GLU A 166 -5.57 9.10 -4.70
N ALA A 167 -5.67 9.50 -3.43
CA ALA A 167 -4.65 9.25 -2.43
C ALA A 167 -5.02 8.07 -1.53
N LEU A 168 -3.99 7.41 -0.97
CA LEU A 168 -4.17 6.49 0.15
C LEU A 168 -4.66 7.26 1.39
N PRO A 169 -5.30 6.58 2.36
CA PRO A 169 -5.58 7.15 3.67
C PRO A 169 -4.35 7.81 4.28
N ALA A 170 -4.51 8.98 4.87
CA ALA A 170 -3.42 9.76 5.45
C ALA A 170 -3.17 9.43 6.94
N THR A 171 -4.10 8.75 7.58
CA THR A 171 -4.04 8.36 8.99
C THR A 171 -4.49 6.92 9.22
N LEU A 172 -4.12 6.34 10.35
CA LEU A 172 -4.60 5.01 10.76
C LEU A 172 -6.13 4.98 10.88
N SER A 173 -6.73 6.05 11.40
CA SER A 173 -8.20 6.15 11.51
C SER A 173 -8.88 6.09 10.15
N GLU A 174 -8.43 6.90 9.18
CA GLU A 174 -8.97 6.89 7.82
C GLU A 174 -8.81 5.52 7.15
N ALA A 175 -7.68 4.85 7.36
CA ALA A 175 -7.47 3.52 6.80
C ALA A 175 -8.41 2.47 7.41
N VAL A 176 -8.69 2.57 8.71
CA VAL A 176 -9.67 1.71 9.37
C VAL A 176 -11.09 2.02 8.87
N ASP A 177 -11.42 3.31 8.64
CA ASP A 177 -12.70 3.70 8.05
C ASP A 177 -12.89 3.11 6.64
N GLU A 178 -11.84 3.06 5.84
CA GLU A 178 -11.86 2.43 4.52
C GLU A 178 -11.94 0.89 4.59
N LEU A 179 -11.25 0.27 5.57
CA LEU A 179 -11.37 -1.17 5.81
C LEU A 179 -12.80 -1.57 6.20
N GLU A 180 -13.47 -0.78 7.05
CA GLU A 180 -14.86 -1.04 7.48
C GLU A 180 -15.87 -0.95 6.33
N LYS A 181 -15.54 -0.24 5.24
CA LYS A 181 -16.37 -0.12 4.03
C LYS A 181 -16.11 -1.24 3.02
N ASP A 182 -14.98 -1.91 3.11
CA ASP A 182 -14.57 -2.94 2.16
C ASP A 182 -15.07 -4.32 2.61
N GLU A 183 -16.32 -4.62 2.28
CA GLU A 183 -16.98 -5.88 2.65
C GLU A 183 -16.17 -7.11 2.17
N TYR A 184 -15.54 -7.02 0.99
CA TYR A 184 -14.77 -8.14 0.45
C TYR A 184 -13.50 -8.41 1.28
N ILE A 185 -12.74 -7.38 1.64
CA ILE A 185 -11.55 -7.56 2.48
C ILE A 185 -11.94 -8.02 3.89
N LEU A 186 -13.06 -7.54 4.43
CA LEU A 186 -13.60 -8.03 5.72
C LEU A 186 -13.96 -9.52 5.65
N GLU A 187 -14.59 -9.97 4.56
CA GLU A 187 -14.90 -11.39 4.32
C GLU A 187 -13.62 -12.25 4.27
N VAL A 188 -12.59 -11.79 3.54
CA VAL A 188 -11.28 -12.47 3.43
C VAL A 188 -10.60 -12.62 4.79
N LEU A 189 -10.66 -11.63 5.63
CA LEU A 189 -10.11 -11.67 7.00
C LEU A 189 -10.94 -12.55 7.93
N GLY A 190 -12.24 -12.66 7.67
CA GLY A 190 -13.22 -13.33 8.50
C GLY A 190 -13.64 -12.49 9.72
N GLU A 191 -14.84 -12.75 10.24
CA GLU A 191 -15.47 -11.94 11.28
C GLU A 191 -14.60 -11.77 12.54
N HIS A 192 -13.96 -12.84 12.99
CA HIS A 192 -13.15 -12.81 14.21
C HIS A 192 -11.95 -11.86 14.08
N ILE A 193 -11.20 -11.98 12.98
CA ILE A 193 -10.01 -11.13 12.76
C ILE A 193 -10.46 -9.70 12.52
N SER A 194 -11.42 -9.46 11.62
CA SER A 194 -11.90 -8.12 11.27
C SER A 194 -12.34 -7.34 12.50
N ARG A 195 -13.22 -7.90 13.31
CA ARG A 195 -13.75 -7.25 14.51
C ARG A 195 -12.66 -6.90 15.52
N ASN A 196 -11.81 -7.87 15.87
CA ASN A 196 -10.77 -7.64 16.88
C ASN A 196 -9.66 -6.71 16.37
N TYR A 197 -9.31 -6.82 15.08
CA TYR A 197 -8.31 -5.96 14.45
C TYR A 197 -8.76 -4.50 14.43
N ILE A 198 -9.98 -4.24 13.94
CA ILE A 198 -10.57 -2.90 13.90
C ILE A 198 -10.64 -2.30 15.31
N ALA A 199 -11.14 -3.05 16.29
CA ALA A 199 -11.21 -2.58 17.68
C ALA A 199 -9.83 -2.21 18.23
N ALA A 200 -8.80 -3.06 17.99
CA ALA A 200 -7.44 -2.78 18.43
C ALA A 200 -6.85 -1.53 17.76
N LYS A 201 -7.11 -1.32 16.45
CA LYS A 201 -6.60 -0.15 15.71
C LYS A 201 -7.32 1.14 16.09
N ARG A 202 -8.62 1.09 16.40
CA ARG A 202 -9.37 2.23 16.97
C ARG A 202 -8.82 2.62 18.34
N THR A 203 -8.50 1.64 19.19
CA THR A 203 -7.86 1.89 20.50
C THR A 203 -6.48 2.53 20.34
N GLU A 204 -5.61 1.97 19.47
CA GLU A 204 -4.27 2.53 19.18
C GLU A 204 -4.37 3.99 18.71
N TRP A 205 -5.32 4.30 17.83
CA TRP A 205 -5.53 5.66 17.34
C TRP A 205 -5.99 6.61 18.45
N ALA A 206 -6.96 6.18 19.27
CA ALA A 206 -7.46 6.97 20.40
C ALA A 206 -6.36 7.27 21.44
N GLU A 207 -5.54 6.27 21.76
CA GLU A 207 -4.39 6.43 22.65
C GLU A 207 -3.37 7.42 22.08
N TYR A 208 -3.03 7.29 20.80
CA TYR A 208 -2.10 8.20 20.13
C TYR A 208 -2.60 9.64 20.13
N THR A 209 -3.86 9.87 19.78
CA THR A 209 -4.43 11.23 19.68
C THR A 209 -4.62 11.90 21.02
N SER A 210 -4.58 11.17 22.12
CA SER A 210 -4.60 11.72 23.47
C SER A 210 -3.24 12.20 23.97
N GLN A 211 -2.15 11.86 23.26
CA GLN A 211 -0.80 12.26 23.65
C GLN A 211 -0.53 13.71 23.25
N VAL A 212 0.10 14.46 24.15
CA VAL A 212 0.67 15.78 23.84
C VAL A 212 2.15 15.58 23.48
N THR A 213 2.51 15.93 22.27
CA THR A 213 3.88 15.73 21.76
C THR A 213 4.80 16.89 22.08
N ASP A 214 6.12 16.64 22.16
CA ASP A 214 7.11 17.71 22.34
C ASP A 214 7.00 18.78 21.24
N TRP A 215 6.68 18.37 20.00
CA TRP A 215 6.46 19.30 18.91
C TRP A 215 5.30 20.25 19.18
N GLU A 216 4.17 19.78 19.72
CA GLU A 216 3.03 20.63 20.10
C GLU A 216 3.41 21.61 21.21
N ILE A 217 4.14 21.15 22.21
CA ILE A 217 4.66 22.00 23.29
C ILE A 217 5.56 23.10 22.72
N GLU A 218 6.51 22.76 21.86
CA GLU A 218 7.42 23.73 21.21
C GLU A 218 6.66 24.72 20.30
N GLN A 219 5.62 24.27 19.60
CA GLN A 219 4.89 25.13 18.69
C GLN A 219 3.88 26.04 19.40
N TYR A 220 3.24 25.56 20.46
CA TYR A 220 2.05 26.23 20.98
C TYR A 220 2.20 26.80 22.39
N LEU A 221 2.98 26.19 23.30
CA LEU A 221 2.97 26.56 24.73
C LEU A 221 3.27 28.02 25.00
N TYR A 222 4.14 28.66 24.19
CA TYR A 222 4.56 30.05 24.38
C TYR A 222 4.16 30.98 23.22
N LYS A 223 3.36 30.49 22.25
CA LYS A 223 3.02 31.26 21.05
C LYS A 223 1.55 31.67 20.98
N ILE A 224 0.72 31.15 21.87
CA ILE A 224 -0.72 31.47 22.03
C ILE A 224 -1.03 31.86 23.45
#